data_af3f09f1c22733e666eb1d834640f37b
#
_entry.id   af3f09f1c22733e666eb1d834640f37b
#
_cell.length_a   1.000
_cell.length_b   1.000
_cell.length_c   1.000
_cell.angle_alpha   90.00
_cell.angle_beta   90.00
_cell.angle_gamma   90.00
#
_symmetry.space_group_name_H-M   'P 1'
#
loop_
_entity.id
_entity.type
_entity.pdbx_description
1 polymer ?
#
loop_
_entity_poly.entity_id
_entity_poly.type
_entity_poly.pdbx_seq_one_letter_code
_entity_poly.pdbx_strand_id
1 'polypeptide(L)'
;MKTRTALGVALCLIIVEQLLGTVVDTLNRTLVEMPAWKHLGAQAWATFSRSADLGNGTILYPLAGIGGLALVLAAAIVFRLGPRRPWSVAIPLYGAALLTICIILTTTQAAPIMLSLRRIGNDPRALQQAFDGFYRWDSIRAVIGTVEGCLEIWALVALSSLVFGKKTPWQEQGAVASSAKP
;
A
#
# COMPACT_ATOMS: atom_id res chain seq x y z
N MET A 1 -29.85 0.52 -2.49
CA MET A 1 -29.07 -0.59 -3.07
C MET A 1 -27.72 -0.13 -3.63
N LYS A 2 -27.66 0.89 -4.49
CA LYS A 2 -26.42 1.40 -5.13
C LYS A 2 -25.30 1.76 -4.15
N THR A 3 -25.61 2.36 -2.99
CA THR A 3 -24.60 2.77 -1.98
C THR A 3 -23.86 1.59 -1.33
N ARG A 4 -24.60 0.52 -0.99
CA ARG A 4 -24.00 -0.68 -0.39
C ARG A 4 -23.09 -1.39 -1.37
N THR A 5 -23.48 -1.42 -2.66
CA THR A 5 -22.65 -1.99 -3.71
C THR A 5 -21.36 -1.20 -3.93
N ALA A 6 -21.43 0.14 -3.98
CA ALA A 6 -20.26 0.99 -4.14
C ALA A 6 -19.25 0.86 -2.96
N LEU A 7 -19.77 0.85 -1.73
CA LEU A 7 -18.93 0.61 -0.54
C LEU A 7 -18.34 -0.80 -0.54
N GLY A 8 -19.10 -1.79 -0.98
CA GLY A 8 -18.61 -3.17 -1.11
C GLY A 8 -17.48 -3.28 -2.14
N VAL A 9 -17.60 -2.62 -3.28
CA VAL A 9 -16.54 -2.58 -4.31
C VAL A 9 -15.30 -1.88 -3.78
N ALA A 10 -15.45 -0.71 -3.13
CA ALA A 10 -14.32 -0.01 -2.53
C ALA A 10 -13.59 -0.87 -1.50
N LEU A 11 -14.34 -1.59 -0.66
CA LEU A 11 -13.80 -2.53 0.31
C LEU A 11 -12.99 -3.65 -0.36
N CYS A 12 -13.55 -4.26 -1.40
CA CYS A 12 -12.83 -5.30 -2.15
C CYS A 12 -11.54 -4.77 -2.79
N LEU A 13 -11.58 -3.58 -3.37
CA LEU A 13 -10.39 -2.96 -3.98
C LEU A 13 -9.30 -2.69 -2.95
N ILE A 14 -9.64 -2.19 -1.76
CA ILE A 14 -8.69 -2.00 -0.67
C ILE A 14 -8.11 -3.34 -0.21
N ILE A 15 -8.93 -4.38 -0.06
CA ILE A 15 -8.44 -5.71 0.33
C ILE A 15 -7.46 -6.26 -0.71
N VAL A 16 -7.80 -6.15 -1.98
CA VAL A 16 -6.94 -6.64 -3.06
C VAL A 16 -5.62 -5.87 -3.08
N GLU A 17 -5.65 -4.57 -2.94
CA GLU A 17 -4.45 -3.74 -2.85
C GLU A 17 -3.56 -4.15 -1.67
N GLN A 18 -4.13 -4.29 -0.48
CA GLN A 18 -3.46 -4.77 0.74
C GLN A 18 -2.75 -6.11 0.53
N LEU A 19 -3.44 -7.07 -0.06
CA LEU A 19 -2.90 -8.41 -0.28
C LEU A 19 -1.78 -8.44 -1.32
N LEU A 20 -1.86 -7.60 -2.35
CA LEU A 20 -0.93 -7.62 -3.46
C LEU A 20 0.33 -6.77 -3.23
N GLY A 21 0.28 -5.74 -2.42
CA GLY A 21 1.31 -4.73 -2.41
C GLY A 21 2.03 -4.50 -1.10
N THR A 22 1.32 -3.92 -0.14
CA THR A 22 2.01 -3.23 0.96
C THR A 22 2.51 -4.19 2.03
N VAL A 23 1.69 -5.16 2.43
CA VAL A 23 2.01 -6.01 3.59
C VAL A 23 3.09 -7.04 3.25
N VAL A 24 2.92 -7.77 2.14
CA VAL A 24 3.83 -8.87 1.81
C VAL A 24 5.19 -8.33 1.38
N ASP A 25 5.22 -7.37 0.45
CA ASP A 25 6.49 -6.84 -0.08
C ASP A 25 7.21 -6.00 0.97
N THR A 26 6.54 -5.05 1.63
CA THR A 26 7.16 -4.18 2.63
C THR A 26 7.67 -4.95 3.83
N LEU A 27 6.89 -5.88 4.39
CA LEU A 27 7.32 -6.67 5.54
C LEU A 27 8.44 -7.64 5.18
N ASN A 28 8.33 -8.36 4.06
CA ASN A 28 9.39 -9.26 3.60
C ASN A 28 10.70 -8.51 3.35
N ARG A 29 10.63 -7.42 2.61
CA ARG A 29 11.81 -6.59 2.31
C ARG A 29 12.44 -6.02 3.57
N THR A 30 11.63 -5.45 4.47
CA THR A 30 12.13 -4.72 5.65
C THR A 30 12.60 -5.65 6.76
N LEU A 31 11.86 -6.74 7.04
CA LEU A 31 12.11 -7.60 8.18
C LEU A 31 12.98 -8.81 7.85
N VAL A 32 13.03 -9.22 6.58
CA VAL A 32 13.77 -10.42 6.17
C VAL A 32 14.95 -10.07 5.28
N GLU A 33 14.71 -9.45 4.13
CA GLU A 33 15.76 -9.27 3.12
C GLU A 33 16.80 -8.22 3.52
N MET A 34 16.38 -7.04 3.99
CA MET A 34 17.31 -5.97 4.35
C MET A 34 18.24 -6.32 5.50
N PRO A 35 17.79 -6.95 6.60
CA PRO A 35 18.69 -7.45 7.63
C PRO A 35 19.65 -8.51 7.11
N ALA A 36 19.17 -9.43 6.25
CA ALA A 36 20.02 -10.46 5.65
C ALA A 36 21.13 -9.83 4.78
N TRP A 37 20.81 -8.88 3.92
CA TRP A 37 21.81 -8.21 3.08
C TRP A 37 22.79 -7.35 3.87
N LYS A 38 22.35 -6.72 4.96
CA LYS A 38 23.27 -6.03 5.88
C LYS A 38 24.29 -6.99 6.49
N HIS A 39 23.87 -8.20 6.82
CA HIS A 39 24.75 -9.22 7.39
C HIS A 39 25.68 -9.83 6.32
N LEU A 40 25.17 -10.11 5.12
CA LEU A 40 25.89 -10.75 4.03
C LEU A 40 26.76 -9.78 3.22
N GLY A 41 26.48 -8.49 3.28
CA GLY A 41 27.23 -7.41 2.61
C GLY A 41 26.72 -7.07 1.20
N ALA A 42 27.21 -5.94 0.68
CA ALA A 42 26.78 -5.35 -0.59
C ALA A 42 26.99 -6.26 -1.81
N GLN A 43 27.98 -7.16 -1.77
CA GLN A 43 28.23 -8.14 -2.84
C GLN A 43 27.09 -9.15 -2.95
N ALA A 44 26.61 -9.67 -1.81
CA ALA A 44 25.50 -10.62 -1.78
C ALA A 44 24.19 -9.96 -2.23
N TRP A 45 23.94 -8.73 -1.75
CA TRP A 45 22.81 -7.92 -2.21
C TRP A 45 22.84 -7.70 -3.73
N ALA A 46 23.99 -7.30 -4.29
CA ALA A 46 24.11 -7.06 -5.72
C ALA A 46 23.91 -8.34 -6.56
N THR A 47 24.41 -9.47 -6.09
CA THR A 47 24.22 -10.77 -6.76
C THR A 47 22.76 -11.18 -6.79
N PHE A 48 22.06 -11.08 -5.65
CA PHE A 48 20.62 -11.35 -5.55
C PHE A 48 19.83 -10.40 -6.45
N SER A 49 20.09 -9.08 -6.32
CA SER A 49 19.33 -8.07 -7.07
C SER A 49 19.52 -8.17 -8.58
N ARG A 50 20.71 -8.54 -9.06
CA ARG A 50 20.93 -8.79 -10.49
C ARG A 50 20.10 -9.96 -11.01
N SER A 51 19.92 -11.01 -10.19
CA SER A 51 19.18 -12.20 -10.59
C SER A 51 17.67 -12.06 -10.40
N ALA A 52 17.23 -11.49 -9.29
CA ALA A 52 15.83 -11.38 -8.91
C ALA A 52 15.22 -10.03 -9.33
N ASP A 53 15.72 -8.92 -8.76
CA ASP A 53 15.12 -7.59 -8.96
C ASP A 53 15.28 -7.09 -10.40
N LEU A 54 16.46 -7.30 -11.00
CA LEU A 54 16.76 -6.95 -12.40
C LEU A 54 16.43 -8.05 -13.41
N GLY A 55 15.99 -9.21 -12.93
CA GLY A 55 15.36 -10.27 -13.72
C GLY A 55 13.84 -10.05 -13.81
N ASN A 56 13.08 -10.99 -13.27
CA ASN A 56 11.60 -10.93 -13.27
C ASN A 56 11.04 -9.72 -12.51
N GLY A 57 11.78 -9.21 -11.53
CA GLY A 57 11.41 -8.02 -10.76
C GLY A 57 11.20 -6.78 -11.63
N THR A 58 11.89 -6.64 -12.76
CA THR A 58 11.70 -5.51 -13.69
C THR A 58 10.30 -5.43 -14.30
N ILE A 59 9.55 -6.52 -14.29
CA ILE A 59 8.15 -6.57 -14.76
C ILE A 59 7.20 -6.55 -13.55
N LEU A 60 7.49 -7.39 -12.54
CA LEU A 60 6.58 -7.60 -11.41
C LEU A 60 6.45 -6.36 -10.53
N TYR A 61 7.55 -5.66 -10.20
CA TYR A 61 7.48 -4.49 -9.32
C TYR A 61 6.74 -3.29 -9.91
N PRO A 62 6.98 -2.89 -11.19
CA PRO A 62 6.15 -1.86 -11.81
C PRO A 62 4.68 -2.26 -11.92
N LEU A 63 4.40 -3.53 -12.25
CA LEU A 63 3.02 -4.03 -12.32
C LEU A 63 2.32 -3.97 -10.97
N ALA A 64 2.97 -4.43 -9.90
CA ALA A 64 2.44 -4.36 -8.55
C ALA A 64 2.26 -2.91 -8.08
N GLY A 65 3.27 -2.06 -8.25
CA GLY A 65 3.22 -0.66 -7.80
C GLY A 65 2.16 0.17 -8.54
N ILE A 66 2.10 0.08 -9.87
CA ILE A 66 1.10 0.79 -10.68
C ILE A 66 -0.28 0.18 -10.45
N GLY A 67 -0.38 -1.15 -10.33
CA GLY A 67 -1.62 -1.86 -10.03
C GLY A 67 -2.18 -1.46 -8.68
N GLY A 68 -1.37 -1.45 -7.62
CA GLY A 68 -1.75 -1.00 -6.29
C GLY A 68 -2.24 0.45 -6.28
N LEU A 69 -1.49 1.36 -6.92
CA LEU A 69 -1.92 2.76 -7.08
C LEU A 69 -3.28 2.86 -7.80
N ALA A 70 -3.47 2.11 -8.88
CA ALA A 70 -4.72 2.12 -9.61
C ALA A 70 -5.89 1.62 -8.75
N LEU A 71 -5.68 0.58 -7.95
CA LEU A 71 -6.70 0.01 -7.06
C LEU A 71 -7.08 0.97 -5.92
N VAL A 72 -6.10 1.59 -5.25
CA VAL A 72 -6.40 2.54 -4.15
C VAL A 72 -7.07 3.80 -4.68
N LEU A 73 -6.68 4.29 -5.87
CA LEU A 73 -7.35 5.42 -6.52
C LEU A 73 -8.77 5.05 -6.96
N ALA A 74 -8.97 3.86 -7.52
CA ALA A 74 -10.30 3.37 -7.86
C ALA A 74 -11.20 3.27 -6.61
N ALA A 75 -10.68 2.75 -5.49
CA ALA A 75 -11.40 2.72 -4.23
C ALA A 75 -11.78 4.13 -3.75
N ALA A 76 -10.84 5.08 -3.81
CA ALA A 76 -11.08 6.49 -3.45
C ALA A 76 -12.16 7.14 -4.34
N ILE A 77 -12.11 6.90 -5.66
CA ILE A 77 -13.11 7.40 -6.62
C ILE A 77 -14.48 6.79 -6.34
N VAL A 78 -14.57 5.47 -6.19
CA VAL A 78 -15.84 4.77 -5.89
C VAL A 78 -16.44 5.28 -4.58
N PHE A 79 -15.61 5.48 -3.55
CA PHE A 79 -16.04 6.08 -2.29
C PHE A 79 -16.52 7.52 -2.49
N ARG A 80 -15.82 8.32 -3.28
CA ARG A 80 -16.17 9.72 -3.60
C ARG A 80 -17.49 9.84 -4.35
N LEU A 81 -17.84 8.89 -5.20
CA LEU A 81 -19.10 8.84 -5.94
C LEU A 81 -20.26 8.31 -5.07
N GLY A 82 -19.97 7.72 -3.92
CA GLY A 82 -20.97 7.24 -2.98
C GLY A 82 -21.75 8.39 -2.32
N PRO A 83 -23.02 8.16 -1.92
CA PRO A 83 -23.89 9.20 -1.33
C PRO A 83 -23.51 9.54 0.11
N ARG A 84 -22.86 8.66 0.83
CA ARG A 84 -22.37 8.88 2.20
C ARG A 84 -20.85 8.87 2.22
N ARG A 85 -20.26 9.90 2.78
CA ARG A 85 -18.82 10.12 2.82
C ARG A 85 -18.38 10.48 4.24
N PRO A 86 -18.50 9.54 5.18
CA PRO A 86 -18.09 9.81 6.55
C PRO A 86 -16.58 10.07 6.62
N TRP A 87 -16.19 11.06 7.40
CA TRP A 87 -14.80 11.44 7.59
C TRP A 87 -13.95 10.30 8.15
N SER A 88 -14.56 9.41 8.96
CA SER A 88 -13.89 8.22 9.50
C SER A 88 -13.33 7.28 8.43
N VAL A 89 -13.89 7.30 7.21
CA VAL A 89 -13.40 6.55 6.05
C VAL A 89 -12.61 7.44 5.11
N ALA A 90 -13.05 8.69 4.90
CA ALA A 90 -12.43 9.60 3.96
C ALA A 90 -10.97 9.88 4.32
N ILE A 91 -10.68 10.18 5.59
CA ILE A 91 -9.33 10.50 6.06
C ILE A 91 -8.36 9.35 5.80
N PRO A 92 -8.59 8.12 6.31
CA PRO A 92 -7.64 7.04 6.09
C PRO A 92 -7.54 6.63 4.62
N LEU A 93 -8.62 6.62 3.86
CA LEU A 93 -8.61 6.22 2.46
C LEU A 93 -7.83 7.21 1.57
N TYR A 94 -8.06 8.51 1.72
CA TYR A 94 -7.30 9.51 0.96
C TYR A 94 -5.87 9.65 1.47
N GLY A 95 -5.63 9.44 2.77
CA GLY A 95 -4.30 9.37 3.35
C GLY A 95 -3.49 8.21 2.75
N ALA A 96 -4.08 7.02 2.66
CA ALA A 96 -3.45 5.87 2.00
C ALA A 96 -3.12 6.18 0.53
N ALA A 97 -4.08 6.70 -0.24
CA ALA A 97 -3.85 7.07 -1.64
C ALA A 97 -2.69 8.09 -1.81
N LEU A 98 -2.57 9.06 -0.91
CA LEU A 98 -1.46 10.00 -0.91
C LEU A 98 -0.12 9.30 -0.62
N LEU A 99 -0.09 8.39 0.37
CA LEU A 99 1.13 7.66 0.72
C LEU A 99 1.55 6.68 -0.37
N THR A 100 0.62 6.04 -1.07
CA THR A 100 0.92 5.23 -2.28
C THR A 100 1.65 6.08 -3.34
N ILE A 101 1.19 7.31 -3.58
CA ILE A 101 1.89 8.24 -4.49
C ILE A 101 3.31 8.54 -3.97
N CYS A 102 3.48 8.76 -2.67
CA CYS A 102 4.81 8.97 -2.08
C CYS A 102 5.72 7.74 -2.23
N ILE A 103 5.19 6.52 -2.12
CA ILE A 103 5.94 5.28 -2.39
C ILE A 103 6.41 5.24 -3.84
N ILE A 104 5.57 5.57 -4.80
CA ILE A 104 5.97 5.63 -6.20
C ILE A 104 7.08 6.66 -6.41
N LEU A 105 6.97 7.85 -5.80
CA LEU A 105 8.01 8.88 -5.88
C LEU A 105 9.33 8.42 -5.27
N THR A 106 9.33 7.76 -4.12
CA THR A 106 10.56 7.20 -3.53
C THR A 106 11.15 6.08 -4.39
N THR A 107 10.30 5.29 -5.05
CA THR A 107 10.74 4.26 -5.99
C THR A 107 11.48 4.85 -7.18
N THR A 108 11.07 6.01 -7.70
CA THR A 108 11.81 6.70 -8.79
C THR A 108 13.24 7.10 -8.39
N GLN A 109 13.53 7.23 -7.12
CA GLN A 109 14.88 7.49 -6.61
C GLN A 109 15.69 6.20 -6.38
N ALA A 110 15.04 5.15 -5.92
CA ALA A 110 15.69 3.85 -5.67
C ALA A 110 15.98 3.06 -6.97
N ALA A 111 15.09 3.15 -7.96
CA ALA A 111 15.19 2.39 -9.20
C ALA A 111 16.47 2.68 -10.01
N PRO A 112 16.94 3.92 -10.19
CA PRO A 112 18.20 4.21 -10.88
C PRO A 112 19.41 3.56 -10.18
N ILE A 113 19.42 3.52 -8.84
CA ILE A 113 20.49 2.90 -8.06
C ILE A 113 20.48 1.39 -8.35
N MET A 114 19.32 0.75 -8.30
CA MET A 114 19.18 -0.66 -8.63
C MET A 114 19.63 -0.96 -10.07
N LEU A 115 19.19 -0.16 -11.04
CA LEU A 115 19.57 -0.32 -12.44
C LEU A 115 21.08 -0.13 -12.68
N SER A 116 21.77 0.69 -11.86
CA SER A 116 23.21 0.90 -11.96
C SER A 116 24.01 -0.38 -11.73
N LEU A 117 23.46 -1.37 -11.00
CA LEU A 117 24.11 -2.67 -10.76
C LEU A 117 24.45 -3.43 -12.04
N ARG A 118 23.77 -3.15 -13.15
CA ARG A 118 24.09 -3.73 -14.47
C ARG A 118 25.43 -3.25 -15.01
N ARG A 119 25.92 -2.08 -14.53
CA ARG A 119 27.14 -1.40 -15.06
C ARG A 119 28.30 -1.40 -14.08
N ILE A 120 28.03 -1.42 -12.78
CA ILE A 120 29.04 -1.28 -11.72
C ILE A 120 30.02 -2.48 -11.67
N GLY A 121 29.64 -3.64 -12.19
CA GLY A 121 30.48 -4.85 -12.06
C GLY A 121 30.59 -5.30 -10.61
N ASN A 122 31.81 -5.72 -10.20
CA ASN A 122 32.07 -6.25 -8.86
C ASN A 122 33.03 -5.35 -8.05
N ASP A 123 33.13 -4.05 -8.37
CA ASP A 123 33.91 -3.11 -7.56
C ASP A 123 33.29 -2.98 -6.16
N PRO A 124 33.98 -3.38 -5.08
CA PRO A 124 33.42 -3.40 -3.74
C PRO A 124 33.00 -2.02 -3.24
N ARG A 125 33.74 -0.95 -3.60
CA ARG A 125 33.41 0.42 -3.18
C ARG A 125 32.16 0.94 -3.86
N ALA A 126 32.05 0.73 -5.15
CA ALA A 126 30.89 1.15 -5.92
C ALA A 126 29.63 0.36 -5.52
N LEU A 127 29.76 -0.94 -5.21
CA LEU A 127 28.67 -1.76 -4.70
C LEU A 127 28.21 -1.30 -3.30
N GLN A 128 29.15 -0.98 -2.40
CA GLN A 128 28.79 -0.48 -1.07
C GLN A 128 28.06 0.86 -1.16
N GLN A 129 28.54 1.77 -1.99
CA GLN A 129 27.88 3.06 -2.20
C GLN A 129 26.45 2.90 -2.78
N ALA A 130 26.29 2.00 -3.73
CA ALA A 130 24.98 1.68 -4.29
C ALA A 130 24.03 1.05 -3.24
N PHE A 131 24.55 0.12 -2.42
CA PHE A 131 23.79 -0.49 -1.33
C PHE A 131 23.33 0.54 -0.31
N ASP A 132 24.21 1.42 0.15
CA ASP A 132 23.88 2.46 1.14
C ASP A 132 22.82 3.43 0.59
N GLY A 133 22.96 3.82 -0.67
CA GLY A 133 21.96 4.66 -1.35
C GLY A 133 20.62 3.98 -1.48
N PHE A 134 20.60 2.71 -1.90
CA PHE A 134 19.39 1.91 -2.00
C PHE A 134 18.73 1.71 -0.64
N TYR A 135 19.52 1.32 0.38
CA TYR A 135 19.06 1.10 1.74
C TYR A 135 18.37 2.35 2.33
N ARG A 136 18.92 3.54 2.07
CA ARG A 136 18.32 4.81 2.52
C ARG A 136 16.91 5.00 1.96
N TRP A 137 16.73 4.83 0.66
CA TRP A 137 15.43 5.02 0.02
C TRP A 137 14.44 3.92 0.39
N ASP A 138 14.92 2.69 0.52
CA ASP A 138 14.11 1.57 0.96
C ASP A 138 13.63 1.74 2.40
N SER A 139 14.47 2.25 3.31
CA SER A 139 14.07 2.57 4.69
C SER A 139 12.99 3.65 4.75
N ILE A 140 13.09 4.70 3.92
CA ILE A 140 12.05 5.73 3.82
C ILE A 140 10.73 5.11 3.31
N ARG A 141 10.82 4.28 2.28
CA ARG A 141 9.66 3.58 1.71
C ARG A 141 9.02 2.64 2.71
N ALA A 142 9.81 1.93 3.52
CA ALA A 142 9.33 1.05 4.57
C ALA A 142 8.49 1.79 5.64
N VAL A 143 8.94 2.97 6.06
CA VAL A 143 8.18 3.81 7.00
C VAL A 143 6.87 4.28 6.37
N ILE A 144 6.92 4.78 5.13
CA ILE A 144 5.73 5.24 4.40
C ILE A 144 4.74 4.09 4.22
N GLY A 145 5.20 2.92 3.77
CA GLY A 145 4.37 1.73 3.54
C GLY A 145 3.75 1.19 4.83
N THR A 146 4.47 1.25 5.95
CA THR A 146 3.91 0.87 7.25
C THR A 146 2.75 1.79 7.67
N VAL A 147 2.92 3.10 7.52
CA VAL A 147 1.86 4.08 7.82
C VAL A 147 0.69 3.91 6.86
N GLU A 148 0.96 3.70 5.57
CA GLU A 148 -0.05 3.41 4.55
C GLU A 148 -0.89 2.19 4.93
N GLY A 149 -0.25 1.05 5.25
CA GLY A 149 -0.93 -0.17 5.67
C GLY A 149 -1.83 0.05 6.91
N CYS A 150 -1.38 0.84 7.89
CA CYS A 150 -2.20 1.21 9.04
C CYS A 150 -3.45 2.01 8.62
N LEU A 151 -3.30 2.95 7.68
CA LEU A 151 -4.43 3.75 7.17
C LEU A 151 -5.41 2.87 6.38
N GLU A 152 -4.92 1.94 5.58
CA GLU A 152 -5.76 1.01 4.82
C GLU A 152 -6.55 0.08 5.73
N ILE A 153 -5.91 -0.48 6.78
CA ILE A 153 -6.60 -1.27 7.80
C ILE A 153 -7.68 -0.43 8.48
N TRP A 154 -7.36 0.81 8.84
CA TRP A 154 -8.35 1.72 9.41
C TRP A 154 -9.51 1.98 8.45
N ALA A 155 -9.24 2.29 7.18
CA ALA A 155 -10.26 2.48 6.15
C ALA A 155 -11.14 1.23 6.00
N LEU A 156 -10.53 0.04 6.01
CA LEU A 156 -11.21 -1.25 5.92
C LEU A 156 -12.17 -1.47 7.09
N VAL A 157 -11.70 -1.25 8.32
CA VAL A 157 -12.53 -1.37 9.54
C VAL A 157 -13.68 -0.37 9.52
N ALA A 158 -13.42 0.89 9.15
CA ALA A 158 -14.44 1.92 9.07
C ALA A 158 -15.49 1.62 7.97
N LEU A 159 -15.07 1.15 6.79
CA LEU A 159 -15.96 0.71 5.71
C LEU A 159 -16.79 -0.51 6.12
N SER A 160 -16.18 -1.50 6.75
CA SER A 160 -16.88 -2.71 7.19
C SER A 160 -17.99 -2.39 8.20
N SER A 161 -17.75 -1.48 9.12
CA SER A 161 -18.75 -1.02 10.09
C SER A 161 -19.94 -0.33 9.42
N LEU A 162 -19.73 0.39 8.31
CA LEU A 162 -20.80 1.01 7.52
C LEU A 162 -21.60 0.02 6.69
N VAL A 163 -20.95 -1.03 6.17
CA VAL A 163 -21.56 -2.03 5.30
C VAL A 163 -22.31 -3.09 6.11
N PHE A 164 -21.67 -3.57 7.19
CA PHE A 164 -22.16 -4.71 7.98
C PHE A 164 -22.68 -4.32 9.35
N GLY A 165 -22.54 -3.04 9.77
CA GLY A 165 -23.03 -2.55 11.05
C GLY A 165 -24.55 -2.82 11.16
N LYS A 166 -24.93 -3.68 12.10
CA LYS A 166 -26.33 -3.90 12.45
C LYS A 166 -26.90 -2.57 12.96
N LYS A 167 -28.10 -2.18 12.49
CA LYS A 167 -28.87 -1.13 13.15
C LYS A 167 -29.04 -1.55 14.60
N THR A 168 -28.62 -0.72 15.54
CA THR A 168 -28.88 -1.00 16.94
C THR A 168 -30.39 -1.00 17.20
N PRO A 169 -30.91 -1.85 18.12
CA PRO A 169 -32.35 -1.92 18.41
C PRO A 169 -32.99 -0.57 18.70
N TRP A 170 -32.22 0.35 19.27
CA TRP A 170 -32.64 1.73 19.58
C TRP A 170 -32.93 2.58 18.33
N GLN A 171 -32.26 2.34 17.22
CA GLN A 171 -32.51 3.06 15.95
C GLN A 171 -33.80 2.54 15.26
N GLU A 172 -34.14 1.29 15.47
CA GLU A 172 -35.44 0.74 14.98
C GLU A 172 -36.60 1.27 15.79
N GLN A 173 -36.47 1.37 17.11
CA GLN A 173 -37.51 1.94 17.96
C GLN A 173 -37.77 3.43 17.68
N GLY A 174 -36.72 4.21 17.41
CA GLY A 174 -36.85 5.62 17.03
C GLY A 174 -37.51 5.82 15.68
N ALA A 175 -37.28 4.94 14.71
CA ALA A 175 -37.94 4.99 13.41
C ALA A 175 -39.45 4.64 13.48
N VAL A 176 -39.82 3.67 14.31
CA VAL A 176 -41.21 3.29 14.55
C VAL A 176 -41.97 4.40 15.29
N ALA A 177 -41.35 5.02 16.29
CA ALA A 177 -41.95 6.13 17.03
C ALA A 177 -42.13 7.39 16.16
N SER A 178 -41.28 7.62 15.17
CA SER A 178 -41.38 8.76 14.24
C SER A 178 -42.47 8.54 13.17
N SER A 179 -42.75 7.30 12.80
CA SER A 179 -43.81 6.96 11.82
C SER A 179 -45.23 6.90 12.42
N ALA A 180 -45.33 6.93 13.78
CA ALA A 180 -46.59 6.83 14.50
C ALA A 180 -47.14 8.22 14.95
N LYS A 181 -46.54 9.34 14.52
CA LYS A 181 -47.10 10.69 14.73
C LYS A 181 -48.03 11.02 13.58
N PRO A 182 -49.33 11.30 13.89
CA PRO A 182 -50.34 11.67 12.90
C PRO A 182 -50.07 13.04 12.26
#